data_fa6ca69ac2ee4060a720663065da22fb
#
_entry.id   fa6ca69ac2ee4060a720663065da22fb
#
_cell.length_a   1.000
_cell.length_b   1.000
_cell.length_c   1.000
_cell.angle_alpha   90.00
_cell.angle_beta   90.00
_cell.angle_gamma   90.00
#
_symmetry.space_group_name_H-M   'P 1'
#
loop_
_entity.id
_entity.type
_entity.pdbx_description
1 polymer ?
#
loop_
_entity_poly.entity_id
_entity_poly.type
_entity_poly.pdbx_seq_one_letter_code
_entity_poly.pdbx_strand_id
1 'polypeptide(L)'
;EISLCFDYNEAMETLEKLIAALYAEPSNENNKAILIYLRKLCKKNQTILIPVQEDRPLRLTMEQGDNVYVAFTNLKEKELGPSCEVKEESLAEILRLSNVSEAVSGLSINPWGQSYYLPKVYCEMILDDKNLESEIKIVQGDITTFTGDCIVNAANASLLGGGGVDGAIHRKAGPQLLEECRNLHGCKIGQAKITQGYQLPARYVIHTVGPIYSGKHEDSHALRDCYWNSLTLAKQYDIHSIAFPAISCGVYGYPLKEAVPIALKTVADWL
;
A
#
# COMPACT_ATOMS: atom_id res chain seq x y z
N GLU A 1 -6.70 39.50 -10.03
CA GLU A 1 -7.26 38.21 -9.61
C GLU A 1 -7.58 37.40 -10.86
N ILE A 2 -6.65 36.50 -11.25
CA ILE A 2 -6.95 35.47 -12.27
C ILE A 2 -7.57 34.33 -11.49
N SER A 3 -8.91 34.29 -11.44
CA SER A 3 -9.66 33.11 -11.01
C SER A 3 -9.48 32.05 -12.09
N LEU A 4 -8.58 31.09 -11.86
CA LEU A 4 -8.55 29.84 -12.62
C LEU A 4 -9.78 29.02 -12.20
N CYS A 5 -10.90 29.25 -12.90
CA CYS A 5 -12.04 28.37 -12.87
C CYS A 5 -11.56 27.05 -13.48
N PHE A 6 -11.33 26.03 -12.67
CA PHE A 6 -11.06 24.67 -13.16
C PHE A 6 -12.38 24.13 -13.70
N ASP A 7 -12.42 23.87 -15.01
CA ASP A 7 -13.60 23.29 -15.63
C ASP A 7 -13.79 21.86 -15.10
N TYR A 8 -14.96 21.57 -14.53
CA TYR A 8 -15.34 20.24 -14.02
C TYR A 8 -15.13 19.17 -15.10
N ASN A 9 -15.55 19.46 -16.34
CA ASN A 9 -15.47 18.52 -17.44
C ASN A 9 -14.00 18.19 -17.78
N GLU A 10 -13.12 19.19 -17.85
CA GLU A 10 -11.68 18.98 -18.10
C GLU A 10 -11.03 18.13 -17.01
N ALA A 11 -11.41 18.35 -15.75
CA ALA A 11 -10.90 17.60 -14.61
C ALA A 11 -11.31 16.12 -14.68
N MET A 12 -12.57 15.83 -14.99
CA MET A 12 -13.07 14.45 -15.08
C MET A 12 -12.55 13.74 -16.34
N GLU A 13 -12.47 14.41 -17.49
CA GLU A 13 -11.85 13.86 -18.70
C GLU A 13 -10.37 13.48 -18.47
N THR A 14 -9.63 14.27 -17.68
CA THR A 14 -8.26 13.95 -17.33
C THR A 14 -8.19 12.69 -16.47
N LEU A 15 -9.09 12.54 -15.49
CA LEU A 15 -9.17 11.33 -14.66
C LEU A 15 -9.48 10.09 -15.51
N GLU A 16 -10.43 10.19 -16.44
CA GLU A 16 -10.78 9.11 -17.37
C GLU A 16 -9.59 8.71 -18.26
N LYS A 17 -8.83 9.67 -18.79
CA LYS A 17 -7.62 9.40 -19.56
C LYS A 17 -6.55 8.65 -18.75
N LEU A 18 -6.38 9.00 -17.47
CA LEU A 18 -5.47 8.30 -16.58
C LEU A 18 -5.94 6.86 -16.29
N ILE A 19 -7.23 6.67 -16.05
CA ILE A 19 -7.82 5.33 -15.88
C ILE A 19 -7.64 4.51 -17.17
N ALA A 20 -7.94 5.08 -18.35
CA ALA A 20 -7.74 4.42 -19.64
C ALA A 20 -6.28 4.01 -19.88
N ALA A 21 -5.32 4.87 -19.49
CA ALA A 21 -3.91 4.55 -19.57
C ALA A 21 -3.53 3.34 -18.69
N LEU A 22 -4.09 3.24 -17.48
CA LEU A 22 -3.89 2.09 -16.60
C LEU A 22 -4.46 0.80 -17.20
N TYR A 23 -5.61 0.86 -17.88
CA TYR A 23 -6.18 -0.29 -18.59
C TYR A 23 -5.33 -0.72 -19.79
N ALA A 24 -4.76 0.25 -20.52
CA ALA A 24 -3.90 -0.04 -21.67
C ALA A 24 -2.54 -0.62 -21.26
N GLU A 25 -1.98 -0.11 -20.18
CA GLU A 25 -0.70 -0.55 -19.62
C GLU A 25 -0.77 -0.57 -18.09
N PRO A 26 -1.15 -1.72 -17.49
CA PRO A 26 -1.20 -1.86 -16.04
C PRO A 26 0.20 -1.69 -15.42
N SER A 27 0.43 -0.56 -14.75
CA SER A 27 1.70 -0.26 -14.09
C SER A 27 1.48 0.49 -12.77
N ASN A 28 2.45 0.40 -11.87
CA ASN A 28 2.45 1.18 -10.64
C ASN A 28 2.50 2.69 -10.93
N GLU A 29 3.20 3.10 -12.00
CA GLU A 29 3.32 4.50 -12.40
C GLU A 29 1.98 5.06 -12.85
N ASN A 30 1.23 4.32 -13.67
CA ASN A 30 -0.12 4.73 -14.08
C ASN A 30 -1.09 4.76 -12.89
N ASN A 31 -1.01 3.78 -11.97
CA ASN A 31 -1.81 3.80 -10.75
C ASN A 31 -1.46 5.01 -9.87
N LYS A 32 -0.18 5.29 -9.66
CA LYS A 32 0.30 6.45 -8.89
C LYS A 32 -0.17 7.77 -9.50
N ALA A 33 -0.16 7.90 -10.82
CA ALA A 33 -0.66 9.09 -11.50
C ALA A 33 -2.13 9.36 -11.18
N ILE A 34 -2.97 8.32 -11.11
CA ILE A 34 -4.38 8.44 -10.71
C ILE A 34 -4.49 8.92 -9.26
N LEU A 35 -3.74 8.33 -8.32
CA LEU A 35 -3.79 8.70 -6.89
C LEU A 35 -3.35 10.15 -6.66
N ILE A 36 -2.27 10.59 -7.32
CA ILE A 36 -1.79 11.99 -7.27
C ILE A 36 -2.87 12.93 -7.83
N TYR A 37 -3.51 12.53 -8.93
CA TYR A 37 -4.54 13.36 -9.56
C TYR A 37 -5.78 13.46 -8.69
N LEU A 38 -6.28 12.36 -8.11
CA LEU A 38 -7.39 12.35 -7.16
C LEU A 38 -7.11 13.25 -5.94
N ARG A 39 -5.87 13.21 -5.39
CA ARG A 39 -5.45 14.15 -4.33
C ARG A 39 -5.54 15.60 -4.78
N LYS A 40 -5.07 15.91 -5.99
CA LYS A 40 -5.17 17.27 -6.56
C LYS A 40 -6.63 17.74 -6.68
N LEU A 41 -7.53 16.84 -7.09
CA LEU A 41 -8.96 17.11 -7.17
C LEU A 41 -9.56 17.38 -5.77
N CYS A 42 -9.21 16.59 -4.75
CA CYS A 42 -9.63 16.82 -3.36
C CYS A 42 -9.15 18.18 -2.82
N LYS A 43 -7.88 18.55 -3.05
CA LYS A 43 -7.31 19.85 -2.63
C LYS A 43 -8.01 21.03 -3.32
N LYS A 44 -8.54 20.82 -4.50
CA LYS A 44 -9.33 21.82 -5.25
C LYS A 44 -10.83 21.81 -4.93
N ASN A 45 -11.23 20.98 -3.96
CA ASN A 45 -12.64 20.75 -3.59
C ASN A 45 -13.53 20.37 -4.79
N GLN A 46 -12.97 19.55 -5.70
CA GLN A 46 -13.69 19.09 -6.88
C GLN A 46 -14.83 18.15 -6.50
N THR A 47 -15.96 18.29 -7.18
CA THR A 47 -17.12 17.41 -7.00
C THR A 47 -17.05 16.20 -7.93
N ILE A 48 -17.84 15.16 -7.62
CA ILE A 48 -18.03 13.95 -8.41
C ILE A 48 -19.49 13.53 -8.29
N LEU A 49 -20.03 12.85 -9.31
CA LEU A 49 -21.42 12.37 -9.27
C LEU A 49 -21.50 11.09 -8.42
N ILE A 50 -22.39 11.05 -7.44
CA ILE A 50 -22.67 9.86 -6.64
C ILE A 50 -24.13 9.43 -6.77
N PRO A 51 -24.42 8.13 -6.94
CA PRO A 51 -25.78 7.63 -6.91
C PRO A 51 -26.32 7.68 -5.49
N VAL A 52 -27.56 8.10 -5.35
CA VAL A 52 -28.22 8.22 -4.04
C VAL A 52 -29.58 7.54 -4.03
N GLN A 53 -29.98 7.10 -2.83
CA GLN A 53 -31.33 6.67 -2.50
C GLN A 53 -31.66 7.27 -1.14
N GLU A 54 -32.78 8.03 -1.07
CA GLU A 54 -33.17 8.75 0.15
C GLU A 54 -32.01 9.60 0.71
N ASP A 55 -31.33 10.35 -0.16
CA ASP A 55 -30.15 11.19 0.14
C ASP A 55 -28.92 10.47 0.68
N ARG A 56 -28.90 9.14 0.65
CA ARG A 56 -27.75 8.34 1.09
C ARG A 56 -27.01 7.78 -0.11
N PRO A 57 -25.65 7.80 -0.10
CA PRO A 57 -24.87 7.16 -1.15
C PRO A 57 -25.21 5.68 -1.30
N LEU A 58 -25.46 5.25 -2.52
CA LEU A 58 -25.71 3.85 -2.85
C LEU A 58 -24.44 3.00 -2.71
N ARG A 59 -24.65 1.75 -2.34
CA ARG A 59 -23.59 0.73 -2.27
C ARG A 59 -23.79 -0.28 -3.38
N LEU A 60 -22.69 -0.71 -3.97
CA LEU A 60 -22.63 -1.81 -4.92
C LEU A 60 -21.92 -2.99 -4.25
N THR A 61 -22.48 -4.20 -4.42
CA THR A 61 -21.78 -5.43 -4.02
C THR A 61 -20.94 -5.91 -5.20
N MET A 62 -19.63 -6.02 -4.98
CA MET A 62 -18.67 -6.53 -5.96
C MET A 62 -18.81 -8.07 -6.09
N GLU A 63 -18.32 -8.65 -7.19
CA GLU A 63 -18.33 -10.09 -7.42
C GLU A 63 -17.71 -10.92 -6.28
N GLN A 64 -16.76 -10.32 -5.55
CA GLN A 64 -16.08 -10.95 -4.42
C GLN A 64 -16.85 -10.86 -3.10
N GLY A 65 -18.05 -10.24 -3.10
CA GLY A 65 -18.93 -10.07 -1.94
C GLY A 65 -18.70 -8.79 -1.14
N ASP A 66 -17.67 -8.01 -1.45
CA ASP A 66 -17.40 -6.73 -0.80
C ASP A 66 -18.36 -5.65 -1.27
N ASN A 67 -18.81 -4.80 -0.35
CA ASN A 67 -19.57 -3.62 -0.70
C ASN A 67 -18.64 -2.42 -0.90
N VAL A 68 -18.96 -1.56 -1.88
CA VAL A 68 -18.25 -0.32 -2.18
C VAL A 68 -19.24 0.83 -2.36
N TYR A 69 -18.83 2.05 -2.08
CA TYR A 69 -19.54 3.21 -2.60
C TYR A 69 -19.22 3.38 -4.09
N VAL A 70 -20.07 4.11 -4.79
CA VAL A 70 -19.98 4.31 -6.24
C VAL A 70 -19.88 5.78 -6.55
N ALA A 71 -19.09 6.12 -7.57
CA ALA A 71 -19.02 7.46 -8.13
C ALA A 71 -18.91 7.41 -9.65
N PHE A 72 -19.31 8.48 -10.32
CA PHE A 72 -19.21 8.62 -11.77
C PHE A 72 -18.52 9.93 -12.13
N THR A 73 -17.63 9.86 -13.09
CA THR A 73 -16.95 11.04 -13.64
C THR A 73 -17.88 11.94 -14.44
N ASN A 74 -18.92 11.36 -15.05
CA ASN A 74 -19.92 12.08 -15.83
C ASN A 74 -21.23 11.29 -15.96
N LEU A 75 -22.27 11.93 -16.54
CA LEU A 75 -23.58 11.30 -16.75
C LEU A 75 -23.55 10.15 -17.77
N LYS A 76 -22.65 10.14 -18.74
CA LYS A 76 -22.52 9.04 -19.71
C LYS A 76 -22.06 7.75 -19.03
N GLU A 77 -21.10 7.85 -18.13
CA GLU A 77 -20.64 6.70 -17.31
C GLU A 77 -21.77 6.17 -16.40
N LYS A 78 -22.59 7.07 -15.85
CA LYS A 78 -23.78 6.69 -15.06
C LYS A 78 -24.82 5.96 -15.89
N GLU A 79 -25.04 6.35 -17.16
CA GLU A 79 -26.01 5.73 -18.07
C GLU A 79 -25.66 4.30 -18.49
N LEU A 80 -24.39 3.87 -18.32
CA LEU A 80 -23.98 2.49 -18.57
C LEU A 80 -24.53 1.50 -17.53
N GLY A 81 -24.98 1.99 -16.38
CA GLY A 81 -25.50 1.20 -15.27
C GLY A 81 -27.02 1.31 -15.05
N PRO A 82 -27.51 0.74 -13.96
CA PRO A 82 -28.92 0.84 -13.57
C PRO A 82 -29.39 2.28 -13.40
N SER A 83 -30.66 2.53 -13.67
CA SER A 83 -31.25 3.85 -13.44
C SER A 83 -31.23 4.19 -11.95
N CYS A 84 -30.66 5.33 -11.61
CA CYS A 84 -30.58 5.85 -10.24
C CYS A 84 -30.57 7.38 -10.25
N GLU A 85 -30.99 7.97 -9.15
CA GLU A 85 -30.80 9.39 -8.88
C GLU A 85 -29.31 9.63 -8.57
N VAL A 86 -28.75 10.76 -9.03
CA VAL A 86 -27.39 11.16 -8.73
C VAL A 86 -27.38 12.58 -8.19
N LYS A 87 -26.43 12.86 -7.29
CA LYS A 87 -26.09 14.20 -6.84
C LYS A 87 -24.60 14.47 -7.01
N GLU A 88 -24.24 15.73 -7.10
CA GLU A 88 -22.84 16.14 -6.98
C GLU A 88 -22.44 16.16 -5.50
N GLU A 89 -21.31 15.56 -5.20
CA GLU A 89 -20.74 15.54 -3.87
C GLU A 89 -19.24 15.85 -3.96
N SER A 90 -18.66 16.44 -2.93
CA SER A 90 -17.23 16.63 -2.84
C SER A 90 -16.51 15.29 -2.91
N LEU A 91 -15.51 15.17 -3.80
CA LEU A 91 -14.66 13.96 -3.88
C LEU A 91 -14.01 13.66 -2.53
N ALA A 92 -13.58 14.67 -1.80
CA ALA A 92 -12.98 14.48 -0.48
C ALA A 92 -14.01 13.92 0.53
N GLU A 93 -15.27 14.34 0.48
CA GLU A 93 -16.32 13.84 1.39
C GLU A 93 -16.65 12.38 1.11
N ILE A 94 -16.82 11.98 -0.17
CA ILE A 94 -17.10 10.57 -0.47
C ILE A 94 -15.91 9.67 -0.14
N LEU A 95 -14.67 10.15 -0.26
CA LEU A 95 -13.49 9.42 0.18
C LEU A 95 -13.44 9.28 1.72
N ARG A 96 -13.77 10.34 2.48
CA ARG A 96 -13.88 10.25 3.95
C ARG A 96 -14.94 9.26 4.37
N LEU A 97 -16.13 9.34 3.74
CA LEU A 97 -17.21 8.40 4.01
C LEU A 97 -16.81 6.96 3.71
N SER A 98 -16.11 6.73 2.59
CA SER A 98 -15.58 5.41 2.22
C SER A 98 -14.56 4.90 3.24
N ASN A 99 -13.74 5.77 3.81
CA ASN A 99 -12.72 5.40 4.78
C ASN A 99 -13.31 5.02 6.15
N VAL A 100 -14.26 5.80 6.67
CA VAL A 100 -14.81 5.59 8.01
C VAL A 100 -15.92 4.54 8.08
N SER A 101 -16.60 4.25 6.96
CA SER A 101 -17.73 3.31 6.93
C SER A 101 -17.26 1.87 7.04
N GLU A 102 -17.62 1.15 8.09
CA GLU A 102 -17.36 -0.29 8.23
C GLU A 102 -18.14 -1.15 7.19
N ALA A 103 -19.16 -0.58 6.57
CA ALA A 103 -20.05 -1.27 5.65
C ALA A 103 -19.52 -1.39 4.21
N VAL A 104 -18.39 -0.74 3.88
CA VAL A 104 -17.79 -0.77 2.54
C VAL A 104 -16.28 -1.00 2.62
N SER A 105 -15.69 -1.53 1.56
CA SER A 105 -14.24 -1.77 1.43
C SER A 105 -13.50 -0.66 0.67
N GLY A 106 -14.23 0.31 0.10
CA GLY A 106 -13.66 1.42 -0.66
C GLY A 106 -14.68 2.14 -1.55
N LEU A 107 -14.14 2.79 -2.59
CA LEU A 107 -14.91 3.52 -3.61
C LEU A 107 -14.66 2.88 -4.99
N SER A 108 -15.71 2.68 -5.79
CA SER A 108 -15.58 2.32 -7.21
C SER A 108 -15.98 3.50 -8.08
N ILE A 109 -15.10 3.94 -8.94
CA ILE A 109 -15.33 5.01 -9.92
C ILE A 109 -15.66 4.35 -11.26
N ASN A 110 -16.76 4.77 -11.90
CA ASN A 110 -17.26 4.27 -13.19
C ASN A 110 -17.42 2.71 -13.23
N PRO A 111 -18.17 2.09 -12.30
CA PRO A 111 -18.21 0.63 -12.14
C PRO A 111 -18.73 -0.15 -13.35
N TRP A 112 -19.45 0.48 -14.27
CA TRP A 112 -19.99 -0.15 -15.49
C TRP A 112 -19.24 0.21 -16.78
N GLY A 113 -18.24 1.11 -16.69
CA GLY A 113 -17.34 1.47 -17.76
C GLY A 113 -15.89 0.99 -17.51
N GLN A 114 -14.92 1.86 -17.79
CA GLN A 114 -13.55 1.66 -17.33
C GLN A 114 -13.48 1.96 -15.82
N SER A 115 -13.70 0.94 -15.04
CA SER A 115 -13.82 1.02 -13.59
C SER A 115 -12.47 1.22 -12.91
N TYR A 116 -12.42 2.08 -11.90
CA TYR A 116 -11.27 2.20 -11.00
C TYR A 116 -11.69 1.95 -9.56
N TYR A 117 -11.23 0.84 -8.99
CA TYR A 117 -11.46 0.51 -7.59
C TYR A 117 -10.39 1.15 -6.70
N LEU A 118 -10.86 1.91 -5.72
CA LEU A 118 -10.05 2.61 -4.74
C LEU A 118 -10.28 2.01 -3.35
N PRO A 119 -9.42 1.10 -2.86
CA PRO A 119 -9.47 0.57 -1.50
C PRO A 119 -9.39 1.67 -0.46
N LYS A 120 -9.91 1.41 0.76
CA LYS A 120 -9.85 2.36 1.89
C LYS A 120 -8.46 2.93 2.15
N VAL A 121 -7.43 2.09 2.10
CA VAL A 121 -6.04 2.52 2.31
C VAL A 121 -5.64 3.65 1.37
N TYR A 122 -6.07 3.61 0.11
CA TYR A 122 -5.80 4.70 -0.82
C TYR A 122 -6.71 5.91 -0.61
N CYS A 123 -7.96 5.72 -0.16
CA CYS A 123 -8.83 6.83 0.25
C CYS A 123 -8.16 7.63 1.37
N GLU A 124 -7.62 6.94 2.37
CA GLU A 124 -6.87 7.55 3.48
C GLU A 124 -5.62 8.29 2.99
N MET A 125 -4.80 7.63 2.16
CA MET A 125 -3.60 8.22 1.58
C MET A 125 -3.87 9.49 0.76
N ILE A 126 -5.00 9.54 0.02
CA ILE A 126 -5.38 10.72 -0.77
C ILE A 126 -5.78 11.88 0.15
N LEU A 127 -6.47 11.60 1.24
CA LEU A 127 -6.99 12.61 2.16
C LEU A 127 -5.92 13.16 3.11
N ASP A 128 -4.93 12.36 3.44
CA ASP A 128 -3.84 12.74 4.31
C ASP A 128 -2.78 13.56 3.56
N ASP A 129 -2.21 14.59 4.18
CA ASP A 129 -1.11 15.37 3.60
C ASP A 129 0.24 14.62 3.62
N LYS A 130 0.20 13.34 3.98
CA LYS A 130 1.38 12.47 3.95
C LYS A 130 1.90 12.28 2.53
N ASN A 131 3.19 12.22 2.42
CA ASN A 131 3.93 12.33 1.17
C ASN A 131 3.63 11.15 0.21
N LEU A 132 2.86 11.39 -0.87
CA LEU A 132 2.70 10.42 -1.98
C LEU A 132 3.99 10.22 -2.81
N GLU A 133 5.07 10.96 -2.47
CA GLU A 133 6.38 10.76 -3.10
C GLU A 133 7.03 9.46 -2.64
N SER A 134 6.62 8.92 -1.50
CA SER A 134 7.03 7.59 -1.06
C SER A 134 6.32 6.53 -1.88
N GLU A 135 7.07 5.79 -2.67
CA GLU A 135 6.55 4.83 -3.64
C GLU A 135 6.59 3.42 -3.04
N ILE A 136 5.41 2.77 -2.93
CA ILE A 136 5.33 1.34 -2.60
C ILE A 136 5.24 0.56 -3.91
N LYS A 137 6.28 -0.25 -4.22
CA LYS A 137 6.32 -1.16 -5.36
C LYS A 137 6.19 -2.61 -4.89
N ILE A 138 5.29 -3.37 -5.52
CA ILE A 138 5.22 -4.82 -5.32
C ILE A 138 5.93 -5.47 -6.50
N VAL A 139 7.01 -6.21 -6.21
CA VAL A 139 7.83 -6.88 -7.23
C VAL A 139 8.01 -8.35 -6.88
N GLN A 140 8.06 -9.20 -7.89
CA GLN A 140 8.49 -10.58 -7.76
C GLN A 140 9.95 -10.69 -8.16
N GLY A 141 10.81 -11.15 -7.26
CA GLY A 141 12.25 -11.25 -7.55
C GLY A 141 13.06 -11.78 -6.37
N ASP A 142 14.36 -11.82 -6.57
CA ASP A 142 15.34 -12.19 -5.53
C ASP A 142 15.79 -10.91 -4.80
N ILE A 143 15.40 -10.77 -3.53
CA ILE A 143 15.72 -9.61 -2.69
C ILE A 143 17.24 -9.38 -2.55
N THR A 144 18.07 -10.42 -2.69
CA THR A 144 19.52 -10.30 -2.61
C THR A 144 20.14 -9.56 -3.80
N THR A 145 19.37 -9.30 -4.85
CA THR A 145 19.80 -8.54 -6.03
C THR A 145 19.34 -7.08 -6.00
N PHE A 146 18.63 -6.67 -4.95
CA PHE A 146 18.15 -5.30 -4.82
C PHE A 146 19.30 -4.30 -4.68
N THR A 147 19.32 -3.27 -5.53
CA THR A 147 20.38 -2.26 -5.64
C THR A 147 20.11 -0.97 -4.86
N GLY A 148 19.08 -0.94 -4.01
CA GLY A 148 18.78 0.20 -3.14
C GLY A 148 19.61 0.22 -1.86
N ASP A 149 19.25 1.09 -0.91
CA ASP A 149 20.05 1.29 0.30
C ASP A 149 19.99 0.09 1.26
N CYS A 150 18.81 -0.57 1.38
CA CYS A 150 18.59 -1.57 2.41
C CYS A 150 17.67 -2.70 1.95
N ILE A 151 17.98 -3.90 2.39
CA ILE A 151 17.03 -5.03 2.34
C ILE A 151 16.68 -5.47 3.76
N VAL A 152 15.45 -5.99 3.92
CA VAL A 152 15.01 -6.59 5.18
C VAL A 152 15.19 -8.09 5.11
N ASN A 153 15.76 -8.66 6.17
CA ASN A 153 15.89 -10.08 6.39
C ASN A 153 14.80 -10.57 7.35
N ALA A 154 13.98 -11.52 6.92
CA ALA A 154 13.08 -12.26 7.79
C ALA A 154 13.88 -13.33 8.54
N ALA A 155 14.56 -12.92 9.60
CA ALA A 155 15.49 -13.71 10.38
C ALA A 155 14.79 -14.55 11.46
N ASN A 156 15.51 -15.52 12.00
CA ASN A 156 15.16 -16.17 13.27
C ASN A 156 15.70 -15.39 14.47
N ALA A 157 15.26 -15.74 15.68
CA ALA A 157 15.61 -15.04 16.90
C ALA A 157 17.14 -15.02 17.21
N SER A 158 17.91 -15.97 16.70
CA SER A 158 19.37 -16.00 16.92
C SER A 158 20.14 -15.03 16.02
N LEU A 159 19.59 -14.65 14.87
CA LEU A 159 20.20 -13.88 13.79
C LEU A 159 21.43 -14.58 13.15
N LEU A 160 21.62 -15.87 13.38
CA LEU A 160 22.82 -16.61 12.96
C LEU A 160 22.62 -17.35 11.63
N GLY A 161 21.69 -16.89 10.81
CA GLY A 161 21.32 -17.53 9.56
C GLY A 161 20.32 -18.67 9.74
N GLY A 162 19.80 -19.15 8.62
CA GLY A 162 18.79 -20.21 8.59
C GLY A 162 18.47 -20.65 7.17
N GLY A 163 17.23 -21.05 6.95
CA GLY A 163 16.70 -21.42 5.63
C GLY A 163 16.03 -20.25 4.90
N GLY A 164 15.52 -20.51 3.70
CA GLY A 164 14.74 -19.53 2.93
C GLY A 164 15.51 -18.24 2.62
N VAL A 165 14.84 -17.09 2.76
CA VAL A 165 15.43 -15.77 2.48
C VAL A 165 16.60 -15.45 3.41
N ASP A 166 16.53 -15.82 4.68
CA ASP A 166 17.61 -15.62 5.66
C ASP A 166 18.91 -16.31 5.20
N GLY A 167 18.84 -17.59 4.84
CA GLY A 167 19.98 -18.30 4.29
C GLY A 167 20.49 -17.75 2.96
N ALA A 168 19.62 -17.26 2.08
CA ALA A 168 20.01 -16.64 0.81
C ALA A 168 20.81 -15.34 1.06
N ILE A 169 20.31 -14.48 1.95
CA ILE A 169 20.98 -13.24 2.34
C ILE A 169 22.35 -13.51 2.96
N HIS A 170 22.43 -14.42 3.93
CA HIS A 170 23.72 -14.76 4.56
C HIS A 170 24.75 -15.32 3.56
N ARG A 171 24.33 -16.22 2.65
CA ARG A 171 25.23 -16.76 1.61
C ARG A 171 25.73 -15.66 0.66
N LYS A 172 24.83 -14.74 0.26
CA LYS A 172 25.18 -13.69 -0.71
C LYS A 172 26.01 -12.57 -0.08
N ALA A 173 25.73 -12.22 1.17
CA ALA A 173 26.48 -11.21 1.92
C ALA A 173 27.90 -11.65 2.30
N GLY A 174 28.13 -12.96 2.40
CA GLY A 174 29.40 -13.52 2.82
C GLY A 174 29.56 -13.65 4.36
N PRO A 175 30.69 -14.21 4.83
CA PRO A 175 30.89 -14.61 6.24
C PRO A 175 30.89 -13.42 7.22
N GLN A 176 31.20 -12.22 6.76
CA GLN A 176 31.28 -11.02 7.60
C GLN A 176 29.91 -10.64 8.17
N LEU A 177 28.81 -10.89 7.43
CA LEU A 177 27.45 -10.66 7.93
C LEU A 177 27.18 -11.51 9.17
N LEU A 178 27.54 -12.80 9.14
CA LEU A 178 27.34 -13.68 10.27
C LEU A 178 28.17 -13.25 11.49
N GLU A 179 29.38 -12.75 11.28
CA GLU A 179 30.25 -12.21 12.32
C GLU A 179 29.60 -11.01 13.01
N GLU A 180 29.08 -10.05 12.23
CA GLU A 180 28.38 -8.89 12.78
C GLU A 180 27.10 -9.30 13.51
N CYS A 181 26.31 -10.21 12.96
CA CYS A 181 25.11 -10.74 13.59
C CYS A 181 25.36 -11.39 14.96
N ARG A 182 26.51 -12.07 15.16
CA ARG A 182 26.88 -12.63 16.48
C ARG A 182 26.97 -11.54 17.54
N ASN A 183 27.51 -10.37 17.19
CA ASN A 183 27.66 -9.24 18.10
C ASN A 183 26.33 -8.57 18.44
N LEU A 184 25.27 -8.83 17.67
CA LEU A 184 23.92 -8.33 17.96
C LEU A 184 23.22 -9.10 19.08
N HIS A 185 23.70 -10.31 19.45
CA HIS A 185 23.13 -11.15 20.52
C HIS A 185 21.65 -11.48 20.35
N GLY A 186 21.23 -11.78 19.10
CA GLY A 186 19.86 -12.15 18.77
C GLY A 186 18.90 -10.95 18.68
N CYS A 187 17.63 -11.26 18.40
CA CYS A 187 16.55 -10.27 18.25
C CYS A 187 15.23 -10.89 18.71
N LYS A 188 14.37 -10.12 19.37
CA LYS A 188 13.03 -10.57 19.81
C LYS A 188 12.04 -10.46 18.66
N ILE A 189 10.96 -11.25 18.75
CA ILE A 189 9.83 -11.18 17.83
C ILE A 189 9.30 -9.72 17.76
N GLY A 190 9.02 -9.22 16.57
CA GLY A 190 8.56 -7.85 16.32
C GLY A 190 9.67 -6.81 16.34
N GLN A 191 10.86 -7.10 16.87
CA GLN A 191 11.98 -6.17 16.90
C GLN A 191 12.82 -6.24 15.63
N ALA A 192 13.66 -5.22 15.41
CA ALA A 192 14.57 -5.15 14.28
C ALA A 192 15.97 -4.69 14.71
N LYS A 193 16.99 -5.16 14.00
CA LYS A 193 18.40 -4.78 14.16
C LYS A 193 19.03 -4.57 12.78
N ILE A 194 20.07 -3.75 12.69
CA ILE A 194 20.71 -3.42 11.42
C ILE A 194 22.16 -3.84 11.39
N THR A 195 22.63 -4.24 10.21
CA THR A 195 24.03 -4.55 9.89
C THR A 195 24.41 -3.94 8.55
N GLN A 196 25.69 -4.00 8.21
CA GLN A 196 26.16 -3.73 6.85
C GLN A 196 25.72 -4.84 5.88
N GLY A 197 25.60 -4.49 4.56
CA GLY A 197 25.23 -5.44 3.51
C GLY A 197 26.39 -6.28 2.99
N TYR A 198 27.65 -5.88 3.24
CA TYR A 198 28.89 -6.54 2.80
C TYR A 198 28.94 -6.79 1.29
N GLN A 199 28.85 -8.08 0.84
CA GLN A 199 28.89 -8.44 -0.58
C GLN A 199 27.54 -8.30 -1.30
N LEU A 200 26.48 -7.88 -0.60
CA LEU A 200 25.20 -7.55 -1.22
C LEU A 200 25.28 -6.22 -1.98
N PRO A 201 24.46 -6.04 -3.04
CA PRO A 201 24.32 -4.73 -3.67
C PRO A 201 23.74 -3.68 -2.72
N ALA A 202 22.84 -4.09 -1.81
CA ALA A 202 22.28 -3.22 -0.79
C ALA A 202 23.31 -2.86 0.28
N ARG A 203 23.35 -1.61 0.67
CA ARG A 203 24.30 -1.07 1.66
C ARG A 203 24.08 -1.63 3.07
N TYR A 204 22.81 -1.87 3.44
CA TYR A 204 22.42 -2.34 4.77
C TYR A 204 21.52 -3.55 4.70
N VAL A 205 21.50 -4.33 5.79
CA VAL A 205 20.51 -5.37 6.06
C VAL A 205 19.83 -5.07 7.39
N ILE A 206 18.52 -4.94 7.40
CA ILE A 206 17.73 -4.88 8.62
C ILE A 206 17.17 -6.27 8.88
N HIS A 207 17.56 -6.86 10.01
CA HIS A 207 17.10 -8.17 10.46
C HIS A 207 15.91 -8.01 11.39
N THR A 208 14.76 -8.57 11.04
CA THR A 208 13.57 -8.60 11.89
C THR A 208 13.06 -10.01 12.09
N VAL A 209 12.47 -10.28 13.24
CA VAL A 209 11.98 -11.61 13.63
C VAL A 209 10.48 -11.60 13.63
N GLY A 210 9.87 -12.21 12.62
CA GLY A 210 8.42 -12.34 12.52
C GLY A 210 7.87 -13.43 13.45
N PRO A 211 6.55 -13.41 13.72
CA PRO A 211 5.87 -14.45 14.49
C PRO A 211 5.78 -15.77 13.72
N ILE A 212 5.81 -16.89 14.43
CA ILE A 212 5.30 -18.16 13.93
C ILE A 212 3.78 -18.09 14.00
N TYR A 213 3.11 -18.25 12.86
CA TYR A 213 1.66 -18.10 12.79
C TYR A 213 0.93 -19.13 13.67
N SER A 214 0.10 -18.63 14.56
CA SER A 214 -0.74 -19.43 15.46
C SER A 214 -2.24 -19.15 15.30
N GLY A 215 -2.60 -18.18 14.46
CA GLY A 215 -3.99 -17.71 14.28
C GLY A 215 -4.49 -16.82 15.40
N LYS A 216 -3.61 -16.36 16.29
CA LYS A 216 -3.96 -15.46 17.39
C LYS A 216 -3.78 -13.99 16.98
N HIS A 217 -4.48 -13.11 17.67
CA HIS A 217 -4.41 -11.66 17.43
C HIS A 217 -3.02 -11.08 17.64
N GLU A 218 -2.23 -11.64 18.58
CA GLU A 218 -0.86 -11.23 18.85
C GLU A 218 0.07 -11.38 17.64
N ASP A 219 -0.21 -12.35 16.76
CA ASP A 219 0.58 -12.57 15.55
C ASP A 219 0.51 -11.37 14.60
N SER A 220 -0.68 -10.74 14.48
CA SER A 220 -0.86 -9.57 13.63
C SER A 220 -0.11 -8.34 14.16
N HIS A 221 -0.11 -8.15 15.48
CA HIS A 221 0.68 -7.08 16.10
C HIS A 221 2.19 -7.31 15.93
N ALA A 222 2.65 -8.53 16.17
CA ALA A 222 4.06 -8.86 15.99
C ALA A 222 4.52 -8.68 14.54
N LEU A 223 3.69 -9.06 13.57
CA LEU A 223 3.99 -8.85 12.15
C LEU A 223 4.02 -7.36 11.80
N ARG A 224 3.03 -6.58 12.25
CA ARG A 224 3.02 -5.11 12.15
C ARG A 224 4.31 -4.50 12.71
N ASP A 225 4.71 -4.91 13.90
CA ASP A 225 5.89 -4.38 14.59
C ASP A 225 7.19 -4.68 13.81
N CYS A 226 7.28 -5.80 13.09
CA CYS A 226 8.41 -6.08 12.20
C CYS A 226 8.58 -5.01 11.12
N TYR A 227 7.51 -4.63 10.43
CA TYR A 227 7.54 -3.57 9.41
C TYR A 227 7.81 -2.20 10.03
N TRP A 228 7.08 -1.85 11.10
CA TRP A 228 7.21 -0.57 11.79
C TRP A 228 8.62 -0.32 12.32
N ASN A 229 9.18 -1.28 13.06
CA ASN A 229 10.50 -1.15 13.65
C ASN A 229 11.61 -1.16 12.59
N SER A 230 11.43 -1.89 11.49
CA SER A 230 12.36 -1.87 10.36
C SER A 230 12.38 -0.48 9.68
N LEU A 231 11.23 0.12 9.44
CA LEU A 231 11.13 1.47 8.87
C LEU A 231 11.68 2.54 9.83
N THR A 232 11.43 2.37 11.14
CA THR A 232 11.99 3.27 12.16
C THR A 232 13.51 3.25 12.17
N LEU A 233 14.13 2.05 12.06
CA LEU A 233 15.57 1.94 11.89
C LEU A 233 16.04 2.54 10.57
N ALA A 234 15.33 2.29 9.47
CA ALA A 234 15.65 2.87 8.17
C ALA A 234 15.74 4.40 8.24
N LYS A 235 14.78 5.04 8.92
CA LYS A 235 14.80 6.50 9.14
C LYS A 235 16.00 6.96 9.96
N GLN A 236 16.38 6.21 11.01
CA GLN A 236 17.53 6.56 11.85
C GLN A 236 18.86 6.49 11.11
N TYR A 237 18.96 5.63 10.09
CA TYR A 237 20.15 5.43 9.27
C TYR A 237 20.11 6.17 7.92
N ASP A 238 19.16 7.09 7.74
CA ASP A 238 18.97 7.88 6.52
C ASP A 238 18.85 7.00 5.26
N ILE A 239 18.06 5.93 5.37
CA ILE A 239 17.77 4.98 4.30
C ILE A 239 16.56 5.48 3.51
N HIS A 240 16.73 5.69 2.19
CA HIS A 240 15.71 6.22 1.30
C HIS A 240 15.04 5.13 0.44
N SER A 241 15.67 3.97 0.32
CA SER A 241 15.13 2.83 -0.43
C SER A 241 15.30 1.52 0.34
N ILE A 242 14.19 0.80 0.55
CA ILE A 242 14.16 -0.42 1.34
C ILE A 242 13.28 -1.48 0.68
N ALA A 243 13.76 -2.72 0.61
CA ALA A 243 12.98 -3.86 0.14
C ALA A 243 12.64 -4.82 1.28
N PHE A 244 11.40 -5.25 1.34
CA PHE A 244 10.89 -6.21 2.31
C PHE A 244 10.57 -7.55 1.66
N PRO A 245 10.92 -8.69 2.30
CA PRO A 245 10.36 -9.98 1.93
C PRO A 245 8.94 -10.13 2.51
N ALA A 246 8.22 -11.16 2.13
CA ALA A 246 6.97 -11.55 2.78
C ALA A 246 7.27 -12.16 4.17
N ILE A 247 7.41 -11.31 5.19
CA ILE A 247 7.82 -11.70 6.55
C ILE A 247 6.83 -12.74 7.10
N SER A 248 7.36 -13.81 7.71
CA SER A 248 6.62 -14.95 8.28
C SER A 248 5.85 -15.84 7.29
N CYS A 249 5.76 -15.49 5.98
CA CYS A 249 4.95 -16.24 5.01
C CYS A 249 5.62 -17.51 4.46
N GLY A 250 6.86 -17.78 4.85
CA GLY A 250 7.57 -19.03 4.53
C GLY A 250 7.32 -20.11 5.59
N VAL A 251 8.41 -20.60 6.20
CA VAL A 251 8.39 -21.67 7.22
C VAL A 251 7.54 -21.32 8.45
N TYR A 252 7.36 -20.04 8.77
CA TYR A 252 6.52 -19.58 9.88
C TYR A 252 5.03 -19.61 9.58
N GLY A 253 4.63 -19.95 8.34
CA GLY A 253 3.27 -20.34 7.96
C GLY A 253 2.23 -19.22 8.00
N TYR A 254 2.62 -17.95 8.03
CA TYR A 254 1.65 -16.86 8.02
C TYR A 254 0.93 -16.80 6.65
N PRO A 255 -0.41 -16.86 6.60
CA PRO A 255 -1.15 -16.82 5.34
C PRO A 255 -0.94 -15.48 4.61
N LEU A 256 -0.55 -15.54 3.33
CA LEU A 256 -0.32 -14.34 2.52
C LEU A 256 -1.52 -13.39 2.49
N LYS A 257 -2.74 -13.94 2.42
CA LYS A 257 -3.99 -13.15 2.39
C LYS A 257 -4.17 -12.28 3.65
N GLU A 258 -3.62 -12.72 4.78
CA GLU A 258 -3.68 -11.99 6.06
C GLU A 258 -2.44 -11.10 6.25
N ALA A 259 -1.26 -11.56 5.82
CA ALA A 259 0.00 -10.83 6.00
C ALA A 259 0.10 -9.59 5.11
N VAL A 260 -0.35 -9.67 3.84
CA VAL A 260 -0.22 -8.58 2.86
C VAL A 260 -0.97 -7.31 3.30
N PRO A 261 -2.24 -7.36 3.75
CA PRO A 261 -2.92 -6.17 4.27
C PRO A 261 -2.21 -5.53 5.45
N ILE A 262 -1.66 -6.34 6.39
CA ILE A 262 -0.90 -5.83 7.56
C ILE A 262 0.37 -5.11 7.09
N ALA A 263 1.12 -5.71 6.17
CA ALA A 263 2.34 -5.13 5.63
C ALA A 263 2.07 -3.78 4.95
N LEU A 264 1.14 -3.76 3.99
CA LEU A 264 0.82 -2.56 3.20
C LEU A 264 0.27 -1.45 4.08
N LYS A 265 -0.67 -1.79 4.98
CA LYS A 265 -1.22 -0.80 5.93
C LYS A 265 -0.13 -0.23 6.83
N THR A 266 0.74 -1.06 7.38
CA THR A 266 1.81 -0.60 8.29
C THR A 266 2.80 0.31 7.57
N VAL A 267 3.20 -0.03 6.35
CA VAL A 267 4.10 0.81 5.55
C VAL A 267 3.43 2.12 5.20
N ALA A 268 2.16 2.10 4.78
CA ALA A 268 1.40 3.31 4.46
C ALA A 268 1.18 4.21 5.68
N ASP A 269 0.87 3.65 6.85
CA ASP A 269 0.69 4.39 8.10
C ASP A 269 2.00 5.04 8.59
N TRP A 270 3.14 4.43 8.25
CA TRP A 270 4.45 4.91 8.66
C TRP A 270 4.96 6.05 7.76
N LEU A 271 4.71 6.00 6.43
CA LEU A 271 5.11 7.00 5.42
C LEU A 271 4.32 8.29 5.56
#